data_0d5a1b2fb82722016b1999394ae676e0
#
_entry.id   0d5a1b2fb82722016b1999394ae676e0
#
_cell.length_a   1.000
_cell.length_b   1.000
_cell.length_c   1.000
_cell.angle_alpha   90.00
_cell.angle_beta   90.00
_cell.angle_gamma   90.00
#
_symmetry.space_group_name_H-M   'P 1'
#
loop_
_entity.id
_entity.type
_entity.pdbx_description
1 polymer ?
#
loop_
_entity_poly.entity_id
_entity_poly.type
_entity_poly.pdbx_seq_one_letter_code
_entity_poly.pdbx_strand_id
1 'polypeptide(L)'
;IRSAYIDLKDYYDPSKKNNLDLVQWAITAQNSGWGYVLGTYGQVLSRSTFEAKLSQYPEQIEPYKDFILSHWIGRRTADCIGLIKGYCWYDASSDSIGYATNGMPDIGTEQIYNWATQKGSISTMPEIPGIILWKTGHVGVYIGNGIVVEALGTKYGVIRRSVSSGGWSGWLMLPCIEYVDEAAKE
;
A
#
# COMPACT_ATOMS: atom_id res chain seq x y z
N ILE A 1 4.01 0.06 19.45
CA ILE A 1 3.31 0.68 18.31
C ILE A 1 3.67 2.14 18.25
N ARG A 2 4.27 2.56 17.16
CA ARG A 2 4.52 3.97 16.90
C ARG A 2 3.19 4.64 16.59
N SER A 3 2.74 5.50 17.47
CA SER A 3 1.44 6.16 17.35
C SER A 3 1.53 7.57 16.75
N ALA A 4 2.71 8.16 16.71
CA ALA A 4 2.89 9.50 16.20
C ALA A 4 2.97 9.51 14.68
N TYR A 5 2.56 10.61 14.08
CA TYR A 5 2.82 10.88 12.68
C TYR A 5 4.32 10.85 12.41
N ILE A 6 4.75 10.09 11.43
CA ILE A 6 6.14 9.97 11.02
C ILE A 6 6.25 10.41 9.57
N ASP A 7 7.11 11.38 9.33
CA ASP A 7 7.47 11.77 7.97
C ASP A 7 8.19 10.58 7.30
N LEU A 8 7.83 10.24 6.08
CA LEU A 8 8.40 9.11 5.37
C LEU A 8 9.93 9.14 5.34
N LYS A 9 10.51 10.31 5.15
CA LYS A 9 11.97 10.47 5.10
C LYS A 9 12.67 10.16 6.42
N ASP A 10 11.96 10.21 7.54
CA ASP A 10 12.57 10.11 8.87
C ASP A 10 12.57 8.69 9.44
N TYR A 11 11.67 7.82 8.99
CA TYR A 11 11.61 6.47 9.56
C TYR A 11 12.09 5.36 8.63
N TYR A 12 12.19 5.64 7.35
CA TYR A 12 12.51 4.63 6.35
C TYR A 12 14.00 4.29 6.36
N ASP A 13 14.31 2.99 6.44
CA ASP A 13 15.68 2.48 6.28
C ASP A 13 15.87 2.00 4.83
N PRO A 14 16.61 2.75 3.99
CA PRO A 14 16.77 2.37 2.59
C PRO A 14 17.57 1.09 2.40
N SER A 15 18.31 0.63 3.40
CA SER A 15 19.15 -0.57 3.28
C SER A 15 18.38 -1.87 3.48
N LYS A 16 17.20 -1.84 4.15
CA LYS A 16 16.43 -3.05 4.48
C LYS A 16 14.94 -2.79 4.53
N LYS A 17 14.24 -3.26 3.51
CA LYS A 17 12.78 -3.31 3.53
C LYS A 17 12.32 -4.46 4.41
N ASN A 18 11.38 -4.18 5.32
CA ASN A 18 10.85 -5.19 6.22
C ASN A 18 9.37 -4.94 6.54
N ASN A 19 8.74 -5.95 7.12
CA ASN A 19 7.31 -5.92 7.44
C ASN A 19 6.93 -4.82 8.44
N LEU A 20 7.78 -4.51 9.40
CA LEU A 20 7.45 -3.47 10.39
C LEU A 20 7.52 -2.07 9.79
N ASP A 21 8.46 -1.84 8.89
CA ASP A 21 8.51 -0.58 8.13
C ASP A 21 7.34 -0.46 7.15
N LEU A 22 6.92 -1.56 6.53
CA LEU A 22 5.71 -1.56 5.71
C LEU A 22 4.48 -1.14 6.53
N VAL A 23 4.36 -1.63 7.76
CA VAL A 23 3.28 -1.23 8.66
C VAL A 23 3.34 0.28 8.92
N GLN A 24 4.52 0.82 9.21
CA GLN A 24 4.67 2.28 9.43
C GLN A 24 4.35 3.09 8.19
N TRP A 25 4.75 2.61 7.01
CA TRP A 25 4.39 3.23 5.74
C TRP A 25 2.86 3.29 5.58
N ALA A 26 2.17 2.18 5.78
CA ALA A 26 0.72 2.10 5.64
C ALA A 26 0.01 3.01 6.64
N ILE A 27 0.44 3.01 7.91
CA ILE A 27 -0.11 3.89 8.95
C ILE A 27 0.11 5.36 8.60
N THR A 28 1.31 5.70 8.12
CA THR A 28 1.63 7.07 7.70
C THR A 28 0.75 7.51 6.53
N ALA A 29 0.56 6.64 5.55
CA ALA A 29 -0.31 6.92 4.40
C ALA A 29 -1.74 7.22 4.86
N GLN A 30 -2.27 6.40 5.76
CA GLN A 30 -3.63 6.60 6.29
C GLN A 30 -3.73 7.89 7.12
N ASN A 31 -2.78 8.13 8.00
CA ASN A 31 -2.77 9.33 8.85
C ASN A 31 -2.59 10.62 8.04
N SER A 32 -1.87 10.55 6.93
CA SER A 32 -1.60 11.70 6.06
C SER A 32 -2.72 11.95 5.04
N GLY A 33 -3.75 11.12 5.04
CA GLY A 33 -4.91 11.31 4.16
C GLY A 33 -4.59 11.07 2.68
N TRP A 34 -3.82 10.03 2.38
CA TRP A 34 -3.56 9.68 0.98
C TRP A 34 -4.86 9.35 0.26
N GLY A 35 -4.96 9.85 -0.98
CA GLY A 35 -6.08 9.57 -1.85
C GLY A 35 -5.90 8.28 -2.64
N TYR A 36 -6.89 8.01 -3.47
CA TYR A 36 -6.89 6.84 -4.35
C TYR A 36 -7.06 7.27 -5.80
N VAL A 37 -6.13 6.85 -6.63
CA VAL A 37 -6.26 6.92 -8.10
C VAL A 37 -5.68 5.63 -8.68
N LEU A 38 -6.44 4.95 -9.52
CA LEU A 38 -5.99 3.72 -10.15
C LEU A 38 -4.68 3.93 -10.90
N GLY A 39 -3.71 3.04 -10.67
CA GLY A 39 -2.40 3.09 -11.31
C GLY A 39 -1.37 3.98 -10.60
N THR A 40 -1.70 4.56 -9.45
CA THR A 40 -0.73 5.32 -8.64
C THR A 40 -0.19 4.46 -7.50
N TYR A 41 0.98 4.84 -6.98
CA TYR A 41 1.72 4.02 -6.01
C TYR A 41 2.42 4.85 -4.94
N GLY A 42 1.85 5.98 -4.55
CA GLY A 42 2.34 6.82 -3.46
C GLY A 42 2.96 8.15 -3.88
N GLN A 43 3.08 8.41 -5.17
CA GLN A 43 3.55 9.70 -5.65
C GLN A 43 2.51 10.79 -5.40
N VAL A 44 2.98 12.04 -5.32
CA VAL A 44 2.09 13.19 -5.25
C VAL A 44 1.33 13.31 -6.58
N LEU A 45 0.01 13.41 -6.48
CA LEU A 45 -0.84 13.52 -7.68
C LEU A 45 -0.77 14.94 -8.24
N SER A 46 -0.08 15.09 -9.36
CA SER A 46 -0.11 16.30 -10.16
C SER A 46 -1.22 16.23 -11.20
N ARG A 47 -1.54 17.39 -11.80
CA ARG A 47 -2.49 17.43 -12.92
C ARG A 47 -2.02 16.54 -14.08
N SER A 48 -0.74 16.57 -14.39
CA SER A 48 -0.18 15.75 -15.47
C SER A 48 -0.23 14.26 -15.16
N THR A 49 0.03 13.84 -13.93
CA THR A 49 -0.12 12.44 -13.51
C THR A 49 -1.58 12.00 -13.61
N PHE A 50 -2.50 12.83 -13.15
CA PHE A 50 -3.93 12.56 -13.28
C PHE A 50 -4.33 12.33 -14.73
N GLU A 51 -3.92 13.23 -15.63
CA GLU A 51 -4.25 13.12 -17.06
C GLU A 51 -3.65 11.87 -17.70
N ALA A 52 -2.42 11.51 -17.31
CA ALA A 52 -1.79 10.26 -17.77
C ALA A 52 -2.59 9.03 -17.32
N LYS A 53 -3.04 9.00 -16.08
CA LYS A 53 -3.84 7.89 -15.56
C LYS A 53 -5.24 7.84 -16.16
N LEU A 54 -5.84 8.98 -16.40
CA LEU A 54 -7.12 9.07 -17.13
C LEU A 54 -6.99 8.48 -18.54
N SER A 55 -5.90 8.80 -19.24
CA SER A 55 -5.63 8.23 -20.57
C SER A 55 -5.40 6.73 -20.52
N GLN A 56 -4.74 6.24 -19.46
CA GLN A 56 -4.41 4.82 -19.28
C GLN A 56 -5.64 3.99 -18.88
N TYR A 57 -6.51 4.55 -18.04
CA TYR A 57 -7.66 3.86 -17.46
C TYR A 57 -8.94 4.69 -17.59
N PRO A 58 -9.37 5.03 -18.83
CA PRO A 58 -10.48 5.98 -19.01
C PRO A 58 -11.80 5.49 -18.40
N GLU A 59 -12.11 4.22 -18.54
CA GLU A 59 -13.38 3.68 -18.04
C GLU A 59 -13.47 3.71 -16.51
N GLN A 60 -12.34 3.52 -15.82
CA GLN A 60 -12.30 3.48 -14.38
C GLN A 60 -12.15 4.86 -13.74
N ILE A 61 -11.53 5.82 -14.44
CA ILE A 61 -11.19 7.12 -13.86
C ILE A 61 -12.18 8.21 -14.28
N GLU A 62 -12.65 8.23 -15.52
CA GLU A 62 -13.56 9.25 -16.01
C GLU A 62 -14.79 9.46 -15.12
N PRO A 63 -15.47 8.40 -14.61
CA PRO A 63 -16.63 8.58 -13.72
C PRO A 63 -16.31 9.33 -12.42
N TYR A 64 -15.05 9.36 -12.00
CA TYR A 64 -14.60 9.98 -10.75
C TYR A 64 -13.77 11.25 -10.98
N LYS A 65 -13.69 11.73 -12.21
CA LYS A 65 -12.83 12.84 -12.60
C LYS A 65 -13.00 14.07 -11.69
N ASP A 66 -14.23 14.52 -11.52
CA ASP A 66 -14.50 15.72 -10.72
C ASP A 66 -14.13 15.51 -9.24
N PHE A 67 -14.41 14.33 -8.72
CA PHE A 67 -14.05 13.99 -7.34
C PHE A 67 -12.53 14.02 -7.15
N ILE A 68 -11.78 13.38 -8.04
CA ILE A 68 -10.31 13.33 -7.96
C ILE A 68 -9.72 14.74 -8.04
N LEU A 69 -10.18 15.55 -8.98
CA LEU A 69 -9.68 16.90 -9.17
C LEU A 69 -9.96 17.81 -7.97
N SER A 70 -11.08 17.60 -7.27
CA SER A 70 -11.43 18.41 -6.11
C SER A 70 -10.83 17.88 -4.79
N HIS A 71 -10.45 16.63 -4.70
CA HIS A 71 -10.03 16.03 -3.43
C HIS A 71 -8.56 15.59 -3.39
N TRP A 72 -8.02 15.04 -4.49
CA TRP A 72 -6.75 14.31 -4.44
C TRP A 72 -5.56 15.04 -5.06
N ILE A 73 -5.77 16.06 -5.90
CA ILE A 73 -4.65 16.83 -6.48
C ILE A 73 -3.81 17.45 -5.37
N GLY A 74 -2.50 17.28 -5.46
CA GLY A 74 -1.54 17.77 -4.48
C GLY A 74 -1.30 16.83 -3.30
N ARG A 75 -2.05 15.73 -3.19
CA ARG A 75 -1.85 14.70 -2.18
C ARG A 75 -1.14 13.49 -2.79
N ARG A 76 -0.50 12.71 -1.94
CA ARG A 76 -0.05 11.39 -2.37
C ARG A 76 -1.27 10.49 -2.59
N THR A 77 -1.23 9.67 -3.64
CA THR A 77 -2.29 8.74 -3.98
C THR A 77 -1.72 7.37 -4.29
N ALA A 78 -2.51 6.33 -4.04
CA ALA A 78 -2.17 4.97 -4.39
C ALA A 78 -3.44 4.19 -4.69
N ASP A 79 -3.37 3.21 -5.57
CA ASP A 79 -4.39 2.17 -5.60
C ASP A 79 -4.03 1.07 -4.58
N CYS A 80 -4.85 0.02 -4.50
CA CYS A 80 -4.70 -0.96 -3.44
C CYS A 80 -3.33 -1.65 -3.44
N ILE A 81 -2.84 -2.08 -4.59
CA ILE A 81 -1.52 -2.70 -4.68
C ILE A 81 -0.41 -1.65 -4.80
N GLY A 82 -0.73 -0.46 -5.28
CA GLY A 82 0.19 0.67 -5.33
C GLY A 82 0.66 1.12 -3.96
N LEU A 83 -0.18 1.00 -2.93
CA LEU A 83 0.22 1.27 -1.56
C LEU A 83 1.40 0.37 -1.14
N ILE A 84 1.37 -0.90 -1.53
CA ILE A 84 2.41 -1.88 -1.23
C ILE A 84 3.63 -1.68 -2.13
N LYS A 85 3.42 -1.56 -3.43
CA LYS A 85 4.51 -1.33 -4.40
C LYS A 85 5.27 -0.04 -4.08
N GLY A 86 4.55 1.00 -3.72
CA GLY A 86 5.15 2.28 -3.34
C GLY A 86 6.13 2.14 -2.18
N TYR A 87 5.80 1.36 -1.17
CA TYR A 87 6.72 1.06 -0.08
C TYR A 87 8.01 0.42 -0.60
N CYS A 88 7.87 -0.64 -1.39
CA CYS A 88 9.04 -1.37 -1.89
C CYS A 88 9.92 -0.51 -2.81
N TRP A 89 9.32 0.41 -3.54
CA TRP A 89 10.01 1.28 -4.51
C TRP A 89 10.52 2.59 -3.90
N TYR A 90 10.11 2.93 -2.67
CA TYR A 90 10.51 4.20 -2.06
C TYR A 90 11.98 4.20 -1.68
N ASP A 91 12.67 5.29 -2.02
CA ASP A 91 14.03 5.59 -1.62
C ASP A 91 14.04 6.85 -0.75
N ALA A 92 14.29 6.66 0.54
CA ALA A 92 14.28 7.76 1.51
C ALA A 92 15.45 8.73 1.29
N SER A 93 16.57 8.27 0.73
CA SER A 93 17.73 9.13 0.50
C SER A 93 17.46 10.21 -0.54
N SER A 94 16.60 9.92 -1.52
CA SER A 94 16.20 10.86 -2.58
C SER A 94 14.75 11.35 -2.45
N ASP A 95 14.01 10.85 -1.46
CA ASP A 95 12.57 11.08 -1.31
C ASP A 95 11.82 10.85 -2.63
N SER A 96 12.09 9.73 -3.25
CA SER A 96 11.50 9.37 -4.54
C SER A 96 11.05 7.91 -4.57
N ILE A 97 10.16 7.61 -5.49
CA ILE A 97 9.66 6.25 -5.70
C ILE A 97 10.20 5.77 -7.04
N GLY A 98 11.12 4.79 -6.98
CA GLY A 98 11.76 4.21 -8.15
C GLY A 98 10.95 3.04 -8.70
N TYR A 99 10.30 3.24 -9.83
CA TYR A 99 9.48 2.20 -10.47
C TYR A 99 10.25 0.90 -10.65
N ALA A 100 9.63 -0.20 -10.22
CA ALA A 100 10.12 -1.59 -10.36
C ALA A 100 11.51 -1.86 -9.74
N THR A 101 11.83 -1.16 -8.65
CA THR A 101 13.09 -1.37 -7.92
C THR A 101 12.93 -2.32 -6.73
N ASN A 102 14.03 -2.65 -6.07
CA ASN A 102 14.12 -3.42 -4.82
C ASN A 102 13.43 -4.79 -4.89
N GLY A 103 13.45 -5.42 -6.06
CA GLY A 103 12.89 -6.76 -6.23
C GLY A 103 11.36 -6.83 -6.25
N MET A 104 10.66 -5.69 -6.22
CA MET A 104 9.21 -5.65 -6.35
C MET A 104 8.83 -5.38 -7.80
N PRO A 105 8.29 -6.38 -8.51
CA PRO A 105 7.84 -6.16 -9.89
C PRO A 105 6.55 -5.34 -9.94
N ASP A 106 6.28 -4.73 -11.09
CA ASP A 106 5.00 -4.07 -11.33
C ASP A 106 3.95 -5.11 -11.72
N ILE A 107 3.28 -5.64 -10.73
CA ILE A 107 2.27 -6.71 -10.87
C ILE A 107 0.94 -6.30 -10.27
N GLY A 108 -0.12 -6.96 -10.70
CA GLY A 108 -1.48 -6.75 -10.19
C GLY A 108 -1.82 -7.64 -9.01
N THR A 109 -3.07 -7.53 -8.56
CA THR A 109 -3.55 -8.22 -7.36
C THR A 109 -3.59 -9.75 -7.49
N GLU A 110 -3.87 -10.28 -8.66
CA GLU A 110 -3.83 -11.74 -8.87
C GLU A 110 -2.39 -12.23 -8.99
N GLN A 111 -1.56 -11.48 -9.68
CA GLN A 111 -0.16 -11.84 -9.87
C GLN A 111 0.62 -11.85 -8.57
N ILE A 112 0.34 -10.92 -7.64
CA ILE A 112 1.04 -10.89 -6.34
C ILE A 112 0.76 -12.15 -5.54
N TYR A 113 -0.47 -12.67 -5.58
CA TYR A 113 -0.80 -13.91 -4.88
C TYR A 113 -0.06 -15.10 -5.51
N ASN A 114 -0.01 -15.18 -6.82
CA ASN A 114 0.70 -16.24 -7.52
C ASN A 114 2.22 -16.16 -7.32
N TRP A 115 2.76 -14.96 -7.24
CA TRP A 115 4.18 -14.70 -7.02
C TRP A 115 4.66 -15.09 -5.62
N ALA A 116 3.82 -14.91 -4.61
CA ALA A 116 4.17 -15.20 -3.22
C ALA A 116 4.36 -16.70 -2.99
N THR A 117 5.41 -17.05 -2.23
CA THR A 117 5.71 -18.43 -1.86
C THR A 117 5.14 -18.81 -0.49
N GLN A 118 4.94 -17.83 0.39
CA GLN A 118 4.32 -18.02 1.70
C GLN A 118 2.96 -17.34 1.70
N LYS A 119 1.90 -18.15 1.72
CA LYS A 119 0.51 -17.70 1.61
C LYS A 119 -0.43 -18.78 2.08
N GLY A 120 -1.68 -18.41 2.32
CA GLY A 120 -2.71 -19.36 2.71
C GLY A 120 -4.08 -18.73 2.77
N SER A 121 -5.07 -19.53 3.19
CA SER A 121 -6.43 -19.03 3.42
C SER A 121 -6.45 -18.09 4.62
N ILE A 122 -7.41 -17.18 4.65
CA ILE A 122 -7.50 -16.19 5.73
C ILE A 122 -7.60 -16.83 7.12
N SER A 123 -8.23 -18.00 7.21
CA SER A 123 -8.34 -18.73 8.47
C SER A 123 -7.00 -19.20 9.03
N THR A 124 -5.95 -19.25 8.22
CA THR A 124 -4.61 -19.68 8.61
C THR A 124 -3.63 -18.53 8.75
N MET A 125 -4.11 -17.28 8.69
CA MET A 125 -3.26 -16.10 8.76
C MET A 125 -2.45 -16.08 10.06
N PRO A 126 -1.09 -16.04 9.98
CA PRO A 126 -0.29 -15.85 11.18
C PRO A 126 -0.43 -14.43 11.73
N GLU A 127 -0.27 -14.25 13.02
CA GLU A 127 -0.33 -12.96 13.69
C GLU A 127 0.98 -12.20 13.51
N ILE A 128 1.25 -11.76 12.28
CA ILE A 128 2.49 -11.07 11.92
C ILE A 128 2.13 -9.76 11.22
N PRO A 129 2.44 -8.60 11.82
CA PRO A 129 2.22 -7.31 11.15
C PRO A 129 3.01 -7.24 9.84
N GLY A 130 2.40 -6.64 8.82
CA GLY A 130 3.01 -6.54 7.49
C GLY A 130 2.64 -7.66 6.53
N ILE A 131 1.86 -8.63 6.99
CA ILE A 131 1.22 -9.60 6.09
C ILE A 131 0.27 -8.86 5.16
N ILE A 132 0.23 -9.29 3.92
CA ILE A 132 -0.70 -8.75 2.92
C ILE A 132 -1.98 -9.58 2.97
N LEU A 133 -3.10 -8.91 3.16
CA LEU A 133 -4.43 -9.52 3.03
C LEU A 133 -4.86 -9.44 1.59
N TRP A 134 -5.50 -10.50 1.13
CA TRP A 134 -5.83 -10.67 -0.28
C TRP A 134 -7.26 -11.18 -0.47
N LYS A 135 -7.91 -10.64 -1.47
CA LYS A 135 -9.12 -11.18 -2.09
C LYS A 135 -9.11 -10.83 -3.57
N THR A 136 -10.00 -11.41 -4.36
CA THR A 136 -10.06 -11.11 -5.79
C THR A 136 -10.15 -9.61 -6.02
N GLY A 137 -9.17 -9.07 -6.75
CA GLY A 137 -9.13 -7.68 -7.15
C GLY A 137 -8.72 -6.68 -6.05
N HIS A 138 -8.30 -7.14 -4.86
CA HIS A 138 -7.98 -6.22 -3.77
C HIS A 138 -6.96 -6.77 -2.78
N VAL A 139 -6.14 -5.87 -2.24
CA VAL A 139 -5.15 -6.19 -1.20
C VAL A 139 -5.14 -5.10 -0.13
N GLY A 140 -4.63 -5.45 1.05
CA GLY A 140 -4.44 -4.54 2.16
C GLY A 140 -3.25 -4.97 3.00
N VAL A 141 -2.81 -4.10 3.91
CA VAL A 141 -1.68 -4.34 4.80
C VAL A 141 -2.20 -4.60 6.21
N TYR A 142 -1.95 -5.79 6.72
CA TYR A 142 -2.28 -6.12 8.10
C TYR A 142 -1.31 -5.39 9.05
N ILE A 143 -1.84 -4.60 9.97
CA ILE A 143 -1.00 -3.82 10.87
C ILE A 143 -0.97 -4.35 12.31
N GLY A 144 -1.58 -5.51 12.55
CA GLY A 144 -1.70 -6.10 13.88
C GLY A 144 -3.03 -5.80 14.54
N ASN A 145 -3.31 -6.49 15.64
CA ASN A 145 -4.52 -6.28 16.45
C ASN A 145 -5.84 -6.36 15.69
N GLY A 146 -5.88 -7.19 14.65
CA GLY A 146 -7.09 -7.37 13.86
C GLY A 146 -7.43 -6.20 12.93
N ILE A 147 -6.48 -5.34 12.63
CA ILE A 147 -6.68 -4.11 11.84
C ILE A 147 -5.92 -4.19 10.51
N VAL A 148 -6.56 -3.74 9.44
CA VAL A 148 -5.96 -3.62 8.11
C VAL A 148 -5.98 -2.15 7.67
N VAL A 149 -4.91 -1.74 6.98
CA VAL A 149 -4.84 -0.47 6.25
C VAL A 149 -4.88 -0.80 4.77
N GLU A 150 -5.75 -0.12 4.03
CA GLU A 150 -5.95 -0.40 2.62
C GLU A 150 -6.31 0.87 1.84
N ALA A 151 -5.84 0.97 0.62
CA ALA A 151 -6.34 1.96 -0.34
C ALA A 151 -7.66 1.40 -0.90
N LEU A 152 -8.79 1.87 -0.35
CA LEU A 152 -10.07 1.21 -0.55
C LEU A 152 -10.74 1.55 -1.88
N GLY A 153 -10.64 2.78 -2.31
CA GLY A 153 -11.27 3.23 -3.55
C GLY A 153 -11.23 4.74 -3.68
N THR A 154 -11.64 5.23 -4.84
CA THR A 154 -11.50 6.65 -5.22
C THR A 154 -12.13 7.61 -4.21
N LYS A 155 -13.29 7.28 -3.67
CA LYS A 155 -14.01 8.16 -2.75
C LYS A 155 -13.53 8.05 -1.30
N TYR A 156 -12.67 7.11 -1.00
CA TYR A 156 -12.25 6.80 0.38
C TYR A 156 -10.78 7.11 0.64
N GLY A 157 -9.92 6.87 -0.36
CA GLY A 157 -8.48 6.93 -0.16
C GLY A 157 -7.96 5.78 0.69
N VAL A 158 -6.92 6.02 1.46
CA VAL A 158 -6.32 5.03 2.35
C VAL A 158 -7.04 5.07 3.70
N ILE A 159 -7.59 3.94 4.11
CA ILE A 159 -8.40 3.82 5.33
C ILE A 159 -7.88 2.69 6.22
N ARG A 160 -8.37 2.68 7.44
CA ARG A 160 -8.14 1.64 8.45
C ARG A 160 -9.48 1.05 8.86
N ARG A 161 -9.55 -0.27 8.90
CA ARG A 161 -10.75 -0.96 9.42
C ARG A 161 -10.38 -2.33 10.00
N SER A 162 -11.35 -2.99 10.63
CA SER A 162 -11.11 -4.34 11.14
C SER A 162 -11.00 -5.34 9.98
N VAL A 163 -10.14 -6.34 10.16
CA VAL A 163 -9.95 -7.43 9.20
C VAL A 163 -11.28 -8.14 8.94
N SER A 164 -12.09 -8.35 9.98
CA SER A 164 -13.39 -9.03 9.87
C SER A 164 -14.39 -8.33 8.95
N SER A 165 -14.21 -7.03 8.71
CA SER A 165 -15.11 -6.25 7.83
C SER A 165 -14.75 -6.37 6.35
N GLY A 166 -13.58 -6.89 6.02
CA GLY A 166 -13.04 -6.79 4.66
C GLY A 166 -13.42 -7.91 3.71
N GLY A 167 -13.94 -9.01 4.20
CA GLY A 167 -14.27 -10.17 3.36
C GLY A 167 -13.03 -10.80 2.72
N TRP A 168 -11.90 -10.79 3.41
CA TRP A 168 -10.63 -11.31 2.91
C TRP A 168 -10.68 -12.81 2.66
N SER A 169 -10.03 -13.27 1.60
CA SER A 169 -9.96 -14.69 1.21
C SER A 169 -8.67 -15.34 1.67
N GLY A 170 -7.57 -14.61 1.66
CA GLY A 170 -6.26 -15.15 1.95
C GLY A 170 -5.27 -14.12 2.47
N TRP A 171 -4.07 -14.61 2.71
CA TRP A 171 -2.94 -13.80 3.14
C TRP A 171 -1.69 -14.22 2.37
N LEU A 172 -0.71 -13.33 2.31
CA LEU A 172 0.59 -13.65 1.75
C LEU A 172 1.69 -12.81 2.41
N MET A 173 2.92 -13.31 2.30
CA MET A 173 4.13 -12.56 2.62
C MET A 173 4.76 -12.06 1.33
N LEU A 174 5.22 -10.80 1.32
CA LEU A 174 5.94 -10.24 0.18
C LEU A 174 7.32 -10.90 0.05
N PRO A 175 7.65 -11.54 -1.09
CA PRO A 175 8.95 -12.18 -1.25
C PRO A 175 10.15 -11.22 -1.23
N CYS A 176 9.93 -9.93 -1.51
CA CYS A 176 11.01 -8.94 -1.67
C CYS A 176 11.32 -8.16 -0.39
N ILE A 177 10.65 -8.45 0.73
CA ILE A 177 10.97 -7.81 2.01
C ILE A 177 11.31 -8.87 3.06
N GLU A 178 11.98 -8.43 4.12
CA GLU A 178 12.32 -9.27 5.25
C GLU A 178 11.20 -9.23 6.29
N TYR A 179 10.81 -10.38 6.82
CA TYR A 179 9.85 -10.45 7.92
C TYR A 179 10.60 -10.62 9.23
N VAL A 180 10.55 -9.61 10.07
CA VAL A 180 11.24 -9.54 11.34
C VAL A 180 10.26 -9.46 12.50
N ASP A 181 10.67 -9.90 13.67
CA ASP A 181 9.88 -9.78 14.89
C ASP A 181 9.96 -8.36 15.46
N GLU A 182 8.87 -7.92 16.07
CA GLU A 182 8.82 -6.59 16.70
C GLU A 182 9.93 -6.42 17.76
N ALA A 183 10.24 -7.46 18.50
CA ALA A 183 11.32 -7.48 19.50
C ALA A 183 12.71 -7.28 18.88
N ALA A 184 12.92 -7.62 17.63
CA ALA A 184 14.22 -7.47 16.96
C ALA A 184 14.56 -6.02 16.63
N LYS A 185 13.61 -5.10 16.78
CA LYS A 185 13.82 -3.65 16.58
C LYS A 185 14.29 -2.91 17.82
N GLU A 186 14.24 -3.54 18.96
CA GLU A 186 14.72 -2.99 20.23
C GLU A 186 16.19 -3.32 20.42
#